data_452cd1c793b55f16878592088ca7a925
#
_entry.id   452cd1c793b55f16878592088ca7a925
#
_cell.length_a   1.000
_cell.length_b   1.000
_cell.length_c   1.000
_cell.angle_alpha   90.00
_cell.angle_beta   90.00
_cell.angle_gamma   90.00
#
_symmetry.space_group_name_H-M   'P 1'
#
loop_
_entity.id
_entity.type
_entity.pdbx_description
1 polymer ?
#
loop_
_entity_poly.entity_id
_entity_poly.type
_entity_poly.pdbx_seq_one_letter_code
_entity_poly.pdbx_strand_id
1 'polypeptide(L)'
;MPQLAANQPPPADYYAANLRTLVGHVLTAHSDLLSAPEHRYLRALQLATVPAQRLYARLLSRSRPWVRIDKLRYAEIADPDEAIAELQAAGLVRVNGAAPADVLLGLLTQAERARLFPQLPRATKAVWIRACVARCADTRIRSVIAGQYPWIGIADFAHIKLCQLLFFGSEQQDTSTFVLQHLGVLQFESYSLDPGLRMFSDRASLERYLSLRRLRLLTHRVEEVAGLDRWLSRALWAPAHNRLEVRHRDRALYRLGYRYEREGALDEALCCYGRARLPPARERRVRILERLGDETGVAALLARIADSPRAAEEEDFVHRRQAGSTARGRHRIEQMRIPLQGQGDRSIEDHAAGLLSASGGLVWHLENQFPLGLAGLAYWTVVFAPVAGAFVNPFQFGPLDLMSEDFCRVRQDELALRQAQLDAPGGLRDVLTRTYRSKAGIANRLVNWSSFDASVLQAVIDCLPHSQLLDLARYVIANLNRARRGFPDLLVIYGPGQFEFVEVKGPTDQLQPGQRIWFETLDRLGLPARVLKFHL
;
A
#
# COMPACT_ATOMS: atom_id res chain seq x y z
N MET A 1 0.64 22.45 22.42
CA MET A 1 0.55 22.17 20.96
C MET A 1 -0.63 22.96 20.43
N PRO A 2 -0.53 23.77 19.37
CA PRO A 2 -1.73 24.32 18.78
C PRO A 2 -2.53 23.14 18.21
N GLN A 3 -3.75 22.97 18.68
CA GLN A 3 -4.76 22.14 18.02
C GLN A 3 -4.95 22.74 16.63
N LEU A 4 -4.25 22.19 15.65
CA LEU A 4 -4.37 22.59 14.26
C LEU A 4 -5.81 22.32 13.83
N ALA A 5 -6.37 23.32 13.19
CA ALA A 5 -7.73 23.42 12.67
C ALA A 5 -8.09 22.23 11.75
N ALA A 6 -8.35 21.07 12.33
CA ALA A 6 -8.84 19.87 11.66
C ALA A 6 -10.23 20.04 11.02
N ASN A 7 -10.82 21.25 11.08
CA ASN A 7 -12.20 21.52 10.70
C ASN A 7 -12.39 22.57 9.58
N GLN A 8 -11.31 23.02 8.90
CA GLN A 8 -11.55 23.82 7.70
C GLN A 8 -11.70 22.90 6.49
N PRO A 9 -12.83 22.95 5.77
CA PRO A 9 -12.94 22.22 4.51
C PRO A 9 -11.86 22.71 3.54
N PRO A 10 -11.27 21.82 2.74
CA PRO A 10 -10.26 22.21 1.76
C PRO A 10 -10.83 23.28 0.81
N PRO A 11 -10.00 24.20 0.29
CA PRO A 11 -10.44 25.21 -0.68
C PRO A 11 -11.21 24.56 -1.84
N ALA A 12 -12.25 25.23 -2.35
CA ALA A 12 -13.14 24.65 -3.36
C ALA A 12 -12.43 24.14 -4.63
N ASP A 13 -11.23 24.64 -4.93
CA ASP A 13 -10.45 24.28 -6.11
C ASP A 13 -9.17 23.47 -5.84
N TYR A 14 -9.04 22.90 -4.64
CA TYR A 14 -7.84 22.14 -4.27
C TYR A 14 -7.48 21.03 -5.27
N TYR A 15 -8.46 20.39 -5.92
CA TYR A 15 -8.16 19.34 -6.91
C TYR A 15 -7.48 19.89 -8.17
N ALA A 16 -7.84 21.12 -8.61
CA ALA A 16 -7.21 21.76 -9.76
C ALA A 16 -5.77 22.19 -9.43
N ALA A 17 -5.55 22.69 -8.20
CA ALA A 17 -4.22 22.99 -7.70
C ALA A 17 -3.33 21.74 -7.64
N ASN A 18 -3.87 20.64 -7.13
CA ASN A 18 -3.17 19.34 -7.08
C ASN A 18 -2.85 18.80 -8.48
N LEU A 19 -3.80 18.92 -9.43
CA LEU A 19 -3.58 18.54 -10.81
C LEU A 19 -2.45 19.36 -11.46
N ARG A 20 -2.41 20.68 -11.23
CA ARG A 20 -1.34 21.55 -11.72
C ARG A 20 0.01 21.17 -11.16
N THR A 21 0.10 20.91 -9.84
CA THR A 21 1.33 20.47 -9.17
C THR A 21 1.84 19.15 -9.76
N LEU A 22 0.93 18.17 -9.93
CA LEU A 22 1.25 16.87 -10.49
C LEU A 22 1.78 16.97 -11.91
N VAL A 23 1.04 17.68 -12.79
CA VAL A 23 1.41 17.85 -14.20
C VAL A 23 2.69 18.66 -14.32
N GLY A 24 2.82 19.76 -13.57
CA GLY A 24 4.01 20.63 -13.58
C GLY A 24 5.26 19.88 -13.15
N HIS A 25 5.18 19.09 -12.07
CA HIS A 25 6.31 18.27 -11.62
C HIS A 25 6.76 17.27 -12.70
N VAL A 26 5.82 16.53 -13.30
CA VAL A 26 6.15 15.53 -14.33
C VAL A 26 6.76 16.18 -15.57
N LEU A 27 6.23 17.32 -16.03
CA LEU A 27 6.79 18.06 -17.17
C LEU A 27 8.18 18.62 -16.88
N THR A 28 8.51 18.92 -15.63
CA THR A 28 9.82 19.44 -15.24
C THR A 28 10.83 18.33 -14.95
N ALA A 29 10.44 17.34 -14.12
CA ALA A 29 11.36 16.31 -13.61
C ALA A 29 11.48 15.07 -14.51
N HIS A 30 10.49 14.82 -15.40
CA HIS A 30 10.37 13.60 -16.20
C HIS A 30 10.10 13.86 -17.69
N SER A 31 10.41 15.06 -18.19
CA SER A 31 10.13 15.42 -19.59
C SER A 31 10.81 14.49 -20.59
N ASP A 32 12.02 14.02 -20.27
CA ASP A 32 12.83 13.09 -21.06
C ASP A 32 12.22 11.66 -21.16
N LEU A 33 11.34 11.32 -20.24
CA LEU A 33 10.62 10.04 -20.22
C LEU A 33 9.32 10.07 -21.04
N LEU A 34 8.83 11.26 -21.41
CA LEU A 34 7.58 11.43 -22.14
C LEU A 34 7.79 11.32 -23.64
N SER A 35 6.91 10.59 -24.31
CA SER A 35 6.80 10.66 -25.77
C SER A 35 6.20 12.01 -26.20
N ALA A 36 6.39 12.39 -27.46
CA ALA A 36 5.83 13.65 -27.98
C ALA A 36 4.32 13.79 -27.82
N PRO A 37 3.46 12.75 -28.03
CA PRO A 37 2.03 12.83 -27.72
C PRO A 37 1.73 13.05 -26.24
N GLU A 38 2.41 12.32 -25.33
CA GLU A 38 2.24 12.44 -23.87
C GLU A 38 2.62 13.84 -23.39
N HIS A 39 3.76 14.36 -23.88
CA HIS A 39 4.21 15.71 -23.56
C HIS A 39 3.21 16.77 -24.02
N ARG A 40 2.71 16.69 -25.28
CA ARG A 40 1.69 17.61 -25.79
C ARG A 40 0.42 17.58 -24.96
N TYR A 41 -0.04 16.38 -24.60
CA TYR A 41 -1.26 16.21 -23.79
C TYR A 41 -1.13 16.87 -22.41
N LEU A 42 -0.05 16.60 -21.71
CA LEU A 42 0.20 17.20 -20.38
C LEU A 42 0.41 18.72 -20.48
N ARG A 43 1.07 19.20 -21.53
CA ARG A 43 1.28 20.63 -21.77
C ARG A 43 -0.05 21.34 -22.06
N ALA A 44 -0.92 20.74 -22.87
CA ALA A 44 -2.27 21.26 -23.12
C ALA A 44 -3.08 21.37 -21.82
N LEU A 45 -3.01 20.35 -20.95
CA LEU A 45 -3.67 20.36 -19.66
C LEU A 45 -3.10 21.43 -18.71
N GLN A 46 -1.79 21.66 -18.73
CA GLN A 46 -1.14 22.72 -17.94
C GLN A 46 -1.55 24.12 -18.37
N LEU A 47 -1.75 24.33 -19.69
CA LEU A 47 -2.10 25.62 -20.28
C LEU A 47 -3.60 25.91 -20.29
N ALA A 48 -4.45 24.92 -20.00
CA ALA A 48 -5.89 25.09 -19.94
C ALA A 48 -6.29 26.12 -18.87
N THR A 49 -7.41 26.78 -19.07
CA THR A 49 -7.96 27.74 -18.09
C THR A 49 -8.29 27.10 -16.77
N VAL A 50 -8.39 27.89 -15.72
CA VAL A 50 -8.71 27.38 -14.37
C VAL A 50 -10.06 26.64 -14.35
N PRO A 51 -11.16 27.15 -14.98
CA PRO A 51 -12.42 26.41 -15.07
C PRO A 51 -12.28 25.05 -15.78
N ALA A 52 -11.54 24.99 -16.88
CA ALA A 52 -11.28 23.77 -17.62
C ALA A 52 -10.45 22.77 -16.79
N GLN A 53 -9.41 23.22 -16.09
CA GLN A 53 -8.64 22.39 -15.18
C GLN A 53 -9.49 21.86 -14.01
N ARG A 54 -10.39 22.66 -13.45
CA ARG A 54 -11.35 22.24 -12.42
C ARG A 54 -12.24 21.12 -12.94
N LEU A 55 -12.83 21.30 -14.13
CA LEU A 55 -13.66 20.28 -14.74
C LEU A 55 -12.88 18.99 -15.00
N TYR A 56 -11.68 19.08 -15.58
CA TYR A 56 -10.83 17.92 -15.83
C TYR A 56 -10.49 17.16 -14.53
N ALA A 57 -10.11 17.86 -13.47
CA ALA A 57 -9.80 17.25 -12.18
C ALA A 57 -11.03 16.56 -11.55
N ARG A 58 -12.24 17.14 -11.70
CA ARG A 58 -13.49 16.50 -11.29
C ARG A 58 -13.80 15.24 -12.10
N LEU A 59 -13.53 15.23 -13.40
CA LEU A 59 -13.67 14.02 -14.23
C LEU A 59 -12.66 12.93 -13.78
N LEU A 60 -11.42 13.32 -13.52
CA LEU A 60 -10.35 12.40 -13.08
C LEU A 60 -10.63 11.76 -11.71
N SER A 61 -11.28 12.49 -10.79
CA SER A 61 -11.60 11.99 -9.44
C SER A 61 -12.77 11.00 -9.40
N ARG A 62 -13.49 10.82 -10.50
CA ARG A 62 -14.64 9.91 -10.54
C ARG A 62 -14.20 8.46 -10.72
N SER A 63 -14.92 7.56 -10.08
CA SER A 63 -14.74 6.10 -10.24
C SER A 63 -15.14 5.57 -11.62
N ARG A 64 -15.95 6.34 -12.38
CA ARG A 64 -16.40 5.99 -13.72
C ARG A 64 -15.77 6.91 -14.75
N PRO A 65 -15.21 6.35 -15.85
CA PRO A 65 -14.50 7.14 -16.86
C PRO A 65 -15.41 8.04 -17.71
N TRP A 66 -16.74 7.77 -17.71
CA TRP A 66 -17.74 8.49 -18.50
C TRP A 66 -18.83 9.04 -17.60
N VAL A 67 -19.24 10.29 -17.87
CA VAL A 67 -20.22 11.04 -17.08
C VAL A 67 -21.18 11.76 -18.02
N ARG A 68 -22.44 11.84 -17.63
CA ARG A 68 -23.44 12.66 -18.37
C ARG A 68 -23.18 14.14 -18.16
N ILE A 69 -23.25 14.92 -19.23
CA ILE A 69 -23.02 16.38 -19.22
C ILE A 69 -24.10 17.09 -18.39
N ASP A 70 -25.35 16.70 -18.48
CA ASP A 70 -26.47 17.30 -17.72
C ASP A 70 -26.37 17.06 -16.18
N LYS A 71 -25.46 16.18 -15.74
CA LYS A 71 -25.15 15.91 -14.31
C LYS A 71 -23.87 16.62 -13.82
N LEU A 72 -23.21 17.40 -14.67
CA LEU A 72 -22.05 18.19 -14.30
C LEU A 72 -22.52 19.55 -13.73
N ARG A 73 -22.73 19.56 -12.42
CA ARG A 73 -23.10 20.77 -11.67
C ARG A 73 -22.11 20.99 -10.56
N TYR A 74 -21.24 21.99 -10.72
CA TYR A 74 -20.21 22.35 -9.78
C TYR A 74 -20.24 23.87 -9.55
N ALA A 75 -20.40 24.28 -8.28
CA ALA A 75 -20.50 25.69 -7.92
C ALA A 75 -19.22 26.48 -8.27
N GLU A 76 -18.08 25.78 -8.30
CA GLU A 76 -16.77 26.37 -8.62
C GLU A 76 -16.48 26.48 -10.13
N ILE A 77 -17.40 26.04 -11.01
CA ILE A 77 -17.27 26.13 -12.47
C ILE A 77 -18.45 26.94 -13.00
N ALA A 78 -18.19 28.21 -13.31
CA ALA A 78 -19.24 29.15 -13.68
C ALA A 78 -19.93 28.76 -15.01
N ASP A 79 -19.16 28.36 -16.01
CA ASP A 79 -19.64 27.90 -17.31
C ASP A 79 -19.04 26.52 -17.64
N PRO A 80 -19.76 25.43 -17.34
CA PRO A 80 -19.31 24.09 -17.68
C PRO A 80 -19.25 23.83 -19.21
N ASP A 81 -20.09 24.47 -20.00
CA ASP A 81 -20.14 24.25 -21.45
C ASP A 81 -18.91 24.87 -22.13
N GLU A 82 -18.50 26.08 -21.73
CA GLU A 82 -17.25 26.70 -22.19
C GLU A 82 -16.03 25.84 -21.78
N ALA A 83 -15.98 25.37 -20.54
CA ALA A 83 -14.91 24.48 -20.07
C ALA A 83 -14.84 23.15 -20.84
N ILE A 84 -15.99 22.57 -21.20
CA ILE A 84 -16.07 21.37 -22.05
C ILE A 84 -15.53 21.67 -23.45
N ALA A 85 -15.96 22.78 -24.06
CA ALA A 85 -15.54 23.16 -25.40
C ALA A 85 -14.04 23.38 -25.50
N GLU A 86 -13.43 24.06 -24.48
CA GLU A 86 -11.98 24.24 -24.37
C GLU A 86 -11.24 22.91 -24.26
N LEU A 87 -11.65 22.05 -23.31
CA LEU A 87 -11.04 20.75 -23.13
C LEU A 87 -11.15 19.85 -24.37
N GLN A 88 -12.27 19.92 -25.07
CA GLN A 88 -12.48 19.16 -26.30
C GLN A 88 -11.58 19.68 -27.43
N ALA A 89 -11.49 21.00 -27.62
CA ALA A 89 -10.62 21.63 -28.60
C ALA A 89 -9.14 21.29 -28.34
N ALA A 90 -8.74 21.22 -27.05
CA ALA A 90 -7.41 20.80 -26.63
C ALA A 90 -7.16 19.28 -26.73
N GLY A 91 -8.17 18.49 -27.13
CA GLY A 91 -8.06 17.02 -27.21
C GLY A 91 -7.98 16.30 -25.87
N LEU A 92 -8.35 16.97 -24.77
CA LEU A 92 -8.24 16.43 -23.40
C LEU A 92 -9.47 15.62 -22.97
N VAL A 93 -10.62 15.90 -23.56
CA VAL A 93 -11.88 15.16 -23.35
C VAL A 93 -12.55 14.82 -24.68
N ARG A 94 -13.47 13.85 -24.63
CA ARG A 94 -14.32 13.45 -25.75
C ARG A 94 -15.78 13.53 -25.34
N VAL A 95 -16.55 14.32 -26.09
CA VAL A 95 -18.00 14.34 -25.96
C VAL A 95 -18.58 13.25 -26.88
N ASN A 96 -19.51 12.46 -26.37
CA ASN A 96 -20.12 11.32 -27.06
C ASN A 96 -19.09 10.33 -27.63
N GLY A 97 -17.92 10.21 -26.96
CA GLY A 97 -16.85 9.30 -27.36
C GLY A 97 -17.26 7.82 -27.26
N ALA A 98 -16.40 6.95 -27.79
CA ALA A 98 -16.62 5.50 -27.83
C ALA A 98 -16.59 4.86 -26.43
N ALA A 99 -17.70 4.98 -25.71
CA ALA A 99 -17.90 4.31 -24.43
C ALA A 99 -18.56 2.93 -24.63
N PRO A 100 -18.27 1.92 -23.80
CA PRO A 100 -18.98 0.65 -23.81
C PRO A 100 -20.49 0.84 -23.57
N ALA A 101 -21.32 0.10 -24.29
CA ALA A 101 -22.78 0.26 -24.23
C ALA A 101 -23.34 0.00 -22.83
N ASP A 102 -22.84 -1.02 -22.13
CA ASP A 102 -23.22 -1.35 -20.75
C ASP A 102 -22.89 -0.21 -19.76
N VAL A 103 -21.76 0.46 -19.95
CA VAL A 103 -21.36 1.64 -19.16
C VAL A 103 -22.35 2.79 -19.38
N LEU A 104 -22.70 3.10 -20.65
CA LEU A 104 -23.65 4.18 -20.98
C LEU A 104 -25.04 3.88 -20.43
N LEU A 105 -25.55 2.66 -20.62
CA LEU A 105 -26.81 2.21 -20.02
C LEU A 105 -26.79 2.32 -18.49
N GLY A 106 -25.62 2.13 -17.89
CA GLY A 106 -25.38 2.29 -16.46
C GLY A 106 -25.51 3.73 -15.95
N LEU A 107 -25.41 4.75 -16.84
CA LEU A 107 -25.58 6.17 -16.51
C LEU A 107 -27.06 6.59 -16.42
N LEU A 108 -27.97 5.79 -17.00
CA LEU A 108 -29.39 6.10 -17.04
C LEU A 108 -30.11 5.72 -15.74
N THR A 109 -31.08 6.56 -15.36
CA THR A 109 -32.06 6.23 -14.30
C THR A 109 -33.04 5.16 -14.79
N GLN A 110 -33.84 4.61 -13.89
CA GLN A 110 -34.85 3.61 -14.25
C GLN A 110 -35.92 4.17 -15.20
N ALA A 111 -36.38 5.40 -14.96
CA ALA A 111 -37.37 6.08 -15.80
C ALA A 111 -36.80 6.37 -17.19
N GLU A 112 -35.56 6.84 -17.29
CA GLU A 112 -34.92 7.11 -18.58
C GLU A 112 -34.71 5.83 -19.39
N ARG A 113 -34.33 4.71 -18.74
CA ARG A 113 -34.21 3.41 -19.40
C ARG A 113 -35.55 2.94 -19.99
N ALA A 114 -36.62 3.04 -19.20
CA ALA A 114 -37.97 2.67 -19.68
C ALA A 114 -38.46 3.54 -20.86
N ARG A 115 -38.10 4.85 -20.85
CA ARG A 115 -38.46 5.76 -21.93
C ARG A 115 -37.66 5.50 -23.21
N LEU A 116 -36.35 5.28 -23.09
CA LEU A 116 -35.48 5.11 -24.28
C LEU A 116 -35.59 3.72 -24.90
N PHE A 117 -35.93 2.71 -24.12
CA PHE A 117 -36.01 1.31 -24.54
C PHE A 117 -37.27 0.64 -24.01
N PRO A 118 -38.47 1.14 -24.44
CA PRO A 118 -39.76 0.69 -23.91
C PRO A 118 -40.05 -0.80 -24.19
N GLN A 119 -39.39 -1.39 -25.18
CA GLN A 119 -39.54 -2.79 -25.56
C GLN A 119 -38.89 -3.78 -24.55
N LEU A 120 -38.14 -3.29 -23.55
CA LEU A 120 -37.49 -4.14 -22.58
C LEU A 120 -38.31 -4.21 -21.28
N PRO A 121 -38.46 -5.41 -20.68
CA PRO A 121 -39.23 -5.59 -19.46
C PRO A 121 -38.57 -4.91 -18.27
N ARG A 122 -39.37 -4.58 -17.25
CA ARG A 122 -38.85 -4.08 -15.99
C ARG A 122 -38.05 -5.18 -15.28
N ALA A 123 -36.81 -4.85 -14.89
CA ALA A 123 -35.91 -5.77 -14.18
C ALA A 123 -34.92 -4.98 -13.32
N THR A 124 -34.16 -5.67 -12.50
CA THR A 124 -33.02 -5.04 -11.79
C THR A 124 -32.04 -4.48 -12.79
N LYS A 125 -31.29 -3.43 -12.39
CA LYS A 125 -30.38 -2.68 -13.28
C LYS A 125 -29.43 -3.61 -14.05
N ALA A 126 -28.81 -4.56 -13.38
CA ALA A 126 -27.83 -5.46 -14.00
C ALA A 126 -28.47 -6.42 -15.02
N VAL A 127 -29.63 -6.97 -14.70
CA VAL A 127 -30.40 -7.87 -15.61
C VAL A 127 -30.87 -7.08 -16.82
N TRP A 128 -31.40 -5.88 -16.61
CA TRP A 128 -31.88 -5.02 -17.69
C TRP A 128 -30.77 -4.62 -18.66
N ILE A 129 -29.59 -4.20 -18.16
CA ILE A 129 -28.43 -3.86 -18.99
C ILE A 129 -28.02 -5.05 -19.86
N ARG A 130 -27.87 -6.24 -19.26
CA ARG A 130 -27.53 -7.45 -20.03
C ARG A 130 -28.54 -7.74 -21.13
N ALA A 131 -29.83 -7.63 -20.83
CA ALA A 131 -30.89 -7.85 -21.81
C ALA A 131 -30.87 -6.81 -22.95
N CYS A 132 -30.54 -5.55 -22.64
CA CYS A 132 -30.41 -4.49 -23.63
C CYS A 132 -29.22 -4.72 -24.57
N VAL A 133 -28.05 -5.01 -24.02
CA VAL A 133 -26.84 -5.30 -24.81
C VAL A 133 -27.01 -6.55 -25.67
N ALA A 134 -27.75 -7.56 -25.21
CA ALA A 134 -28.01 -8.77 -25.99
C ALA A 134 -28.99 -8.54 -27.16
N ARG A 135 -29.88 -7.53 -27.10
CA ARG A 135 -30.94 -7.29 -28.09
C ARG A 135 -30.71 -6.09 -28.98
N CYS A 136 -29.84 -5.16 -28.60
CA CYS A 136 -29.59 -3.91 -29.33
C CYS A 136 -28.12 -3.82 -29.71
N ALA A 137 -27.84 -3.44 -30.95
CA ALA A 137 -26.47 -3.16 -31.37
C ALA A 137 -25.90 -1.95 -30.61
N ASP A 138 -24.62 -2.01 -30.25
CA ASP A 138 -23.88 -0.98 -29.52
C ASP A 138 -24.01 0.42 -30.16
N THR A 139 -23.96 0.47 -31.49
CA THR A 139 -24.12 1.71 -32.26
C THR A 139 -25.49 2.35 -32.05
N ARG A 140 -26.57 1.54 -32.03
CA ARG A 140 -27.93 2.01 -31.76
C ARG A 140 -28.07 2.51 -30.32
N ILE A 141 -27.54 1.78 -29.35
CA ILE A 141 -27.55 2.20 -27.93
C ILE A 141 -26.88 3.57 -27.77
N ARG A 142 -25.70 3.75 -28.36
CA ARG A 142 -24.97 5.02 -28.32
C ARG A 142 -25.75 6.16 -28.98
N SER A 143 -26.28 5.95 -30.17
CA SER A 143 -27.04 6.97 -30.90
C SER A 143 -28.29 7.42 -30.13
N VAL A 144 -29.07 6.48 -29.58
CA VAL A 144 -30.27 6.76 -28.78
C VAL A 144 -29.93 7.56 -27.52
N ILE A 145 -28.85 7.19 -26.81
CA ILE A 145 -28.47 7.92 -25.61
C ILE A 145 -27.87 9.28 -25.93
N ALA A 146 -27.01 9.40 -26.95
CA ALA A 146 -26.37 10.65 -27.34
C ALA A 146 -27.38 11.73 -27.73
N GLY A 147 -28.49 11.35 -28.36
CA GLY A 147 -29.54 12.30 -28.77
C GLY A 147 -30.29 12.98 -27.63
N GLN A 148 -30.25 12.42 -26.41
CA GLN A 148 -30.93 12.98 -25.24
C GLN A 148 -30.03 13.24 -24.03
N TYR A 149 -28.98 12.46 -23.88
CA TYR A 149 -28.10 12.50 -22.72
C TYR A 149 -26.65 12.43 -23.15
N PRO A 150 -26.07 13.50 -23.68
CA PRO A 150 -24.67 13.52 -24.05
C PRO A 150 -23.79 13.23 -22.86
N TRP A 151 -22.68 12.52 -23.11
CA TRP A 151 -21.68 12.16 -22.10
C TRP A 151 -20.31 12.67 -22.46
N ILE A 152 -19.49 12.82 -21.46
CA ILE A 152 -18.10 13.26 -21.57
C ILE A 152 -17.17 12.28 -20.84
N GLY A 153 -15.97 12.12 -21.35
CA GLY A 153 -14.90 11.38 -20.69
C GLY A 153 -13.52 11.89 -21.08
N ILE A 154 -12.52 11.55 -20.29
CA ILE A 154 -11.13 11.88 -20.58
C ILE A 154 -10.72 11.20 -21.90
N ALA A 155 -10.10 11.96 -22.81
CA ALA A 155 -9.83 11.50 -24.18
C ALA A 155 -8.78 10.41 -24.24
N ASP A 156 -7.71 10.56 -23.49
CA ASP A 156 -6.62 9.58 -23.37
C ASP A 156 -6.23 9.36 -21.92
N PHE A 157 -6.93 8.41 -21.30
CA PHE A 157 -6.75 8.08 -19.90
C PHE A 157 -5.36 7.52 -19.60
N ALA A 158 -4.68 6.93 -20.61
CA ALA A 158 -3.35 6.37 -20.45
C ALA A 158 -2.30 7.45 -20.16
N HIS A 159 -2.39 8.61 -20.80
CA HIS A 159 -1.46 9.72 -20.59
C HIS A 159 -1.52 10.28 -19.16
N ILE A 160 -2.73 10.49 -18.63
CA ILE A 160 -2.85 10.98 -17.25
C ILE A 160 -2.50 9.88 -16.22
N LYS A 161 -2.75 8.60 -16.53
CA LYS A 161 -2.30 7.47 -15.69
C LYS A 161 -0.79 7.34 -15.69
N LEU A 162 -0.12 7.57 -16.81
CA LEU A 162 1.33 7.65 -16.87
C LEU A 162 1.87 8.81 -16.01
N CYS A 163 1.22 9.99 -16.10
CA CYS A 163 1.57 11.13 -15.26
C CYS A 163 1.42 10.81 -13.76
N GLN A 164 0.33 10.14 -13.37
CA GLN A 164 0.16 9.66 -11.98
C GLN A 164 1.23 8.64 -11.57
N LEU A 165 1.61 7.72 -12.46
CA LEU A 165 2.68 6.77 -12.19
C LEU A 165 4.02 7.47 -11.95
N LEU A 166 4.39 8.42 -12.81
CA LEU A 166 5.65 9.14 -12.69
C LEU A 166 5.71 10.02 -11.44
N PHE A 167 4.57 10.57 -11.03
CA PHE A 167 4.47 11.40 -9.83
C PHE A 167 4.38 10.58 -8.54
N PHE A 168 3.49 9.58 -8.46
CA PHE A 168 3.24 8.82 -7.23
C PHE A 168 4.02 7.51 -7.13
N GLY A 169 4.68 7.07 -8.19
CA GLY A 169 5.19 5.70 -8.29
C GLY A 169 4.08 4.64 -8.42
N SER A 170 2.80 5.09 -8.55
CA SER A 170 1.61 4.24 -8.64
C SER A 170 0.51 4.96 -9.42
N GLU A 171 -0.19 4.23 -10.30
CA GLU A 171 -1.38 4.77 -10.99
C GLU A 171 -2.65 4.72 -10.13
N GLN A 172 -2.61 4.06 -8.98
CA GLN A 172 -3.77 3.84 -8.11
C GLN A 172 -3.82 4.81 -6.94
N GLN A 173 -2.75 5.56 -6.70
CA GLN A 173 -2.72 6.55 -5.63
C GLN A 173 -3.59 7.74 -6.04
N ASP A 174 -4.46 8.13 -5.14
CA ASP A 174 -5.36 9.23 -5.33
C ASP A 174 -4.69 10.56 -4.87
N THR A 175 -5.25 11.67 -5.32
CA THR A 175 -4.76 13.02 -5.01
C THR A 175 -5.14 13.50 -3.61
N SER A 176 -5.80 12.70 -2.79
CA SER A 176 -6.24 13.06 -1.42
C SER A 176 -5.08 13.43 -0.49
N THR A 177 -3.90 12.83 -0.70
CA THR A 177 -2.67 13.14 0.06
C THR A 177 -2.27 14.62 -0.05
N PHE A 178 -2.57 15.26 -1.18
CA PHE A 178 -2.30 16.70 -1.38
C PHE A 178 -3.19 17.61 -0.53
N VAL A 179 -4.40 17.15 -0.18
CA VAL A 179 -5.34 17.95 0.61
C VAL A 179 -4.75 18.31 1.97
N LEU A 180 -4.14 17.35 2.61
CA LEU A 180 -3.55 17.50 3.94
C LEU A 180 -2.32 18.44 3.92
N GLN A 181 -1.61 18.49 2.81
CA GLN A 181 -0.46 19.38 2.64
C GLN A 181 -0.88 20.84 2.41
N HIS A 182 -1.85 21.09 1.52
CA HIS A 182 -2.35 22.45 1.24
C HIS A 182 -2.96 23.13 2.48
N LEU A 183 -3.43 22.34 3.43
CA LEU A 183 -3.94 22.84 4.72
C LEU A 183 -2.81 23.17 5.72
N GLY A 184 -1.53 22.99 5.35
CA GLY A 184 -0.39 23.20 6.26
C GLY A 184 -0.35 22.20 7.44
N VAL A 185 -1.15 21.14 7.37
CA VAL A 185 -1.31 20.13 8.43
C VAL A 185 -0.11 19.17 8.46
N LEU A 186 0.56 18.97 7.33
CA LEU A 186 1.67 18.04 7.19
C LEU A 186 2.94 18.73 6.70
N GLN A 187 4.04 18.46 7.36
CA GLN A 187 5.40 18.74 6.89
C GLN A 187 6.00 17.42 6.39
N PHE A 188 6.71 17.48 5.26
CA PHE A 188 7.40 16.32 4.70
C PHE A 188 8.90 16.41 4.94
N GLU A 189 9.56 15.25 5.04
CA GLU A 189 11.01 15.18 5.12
C GLU A 189 11.64 15.70 3.83
N SER A 190 12.81 16.34 3.96
CA SER A 190 13.63 16.72 2.82
C SER A 190 14.52 15.54 2.40
N TYR A 191 14.31 15.03 1.23
CA TYR A 191 15.10 13.96 0.62
C TYR A 191 15.47 14.30 -0.82
N SER A 192 16.51 13.65 -1.33
CA SER A 192 16.98 13.89 -2.70
C SER A 192 15.98 13.37 -3.74
N LEU A 193 15.68 14.22 -4.73
CA LEU A 193 14.96 13.88 -5.96
C LEU A 193 15.91 14.00 -7.17
N ASP A 194 17.19 13.70 -6.97
CA ASP A 194 18.18 13.71 -8.04
C ASP A 194 17.75 12.85 -9.22
N PRO A 195 17.90 13.33 -10.48
CA PRO A 195 17.58 12.56 -11.67
C PRO A 195 18.23 11.17 -11.73
N GLY A 196 19.42 10.99 -11.14
CA GLY A 196 20.09 9.69 -11.03
C GLY A 196 19.41 8.71 -10.07
N LEU A 197 18.55 9.21 -9.18
CA LEU A 197 17.78 8.41 -8.22
C LEU A 197 16.33 8.16 -8.64
N ARG A 198 15.93 8.59 -9.85
CA ARG A 198 14.57 8.41 -10.36
C ARG A 198 14.16 6.93 -10.42
N MET A 199 12.86 6.69 -10.40
CA MET A 199 12.27 5.36 -10.57
C MET A 199 12.63 4.72 -11.93
N PHE A 200 12.75 5.56 -12.98
CA PHE A 200 13.11 5.16 -14.34
C PHE A 200 14.28 6.02 -14.82
N SER A 201 15.36 5.37 -15.28
CA SER A 201 16.54 6.06 -15.81
C SER A 201 16.29 6.67 -17.20
N ASP A 202 15.45 6.01 -18.00
CA ASP A 202 15.18 6.32 -19.39
C ASP A 202 13.82 5.78 -19.85
N ARG A 203 13.37 6.20 -21.03
CA ARG A 203 12.10 5.78 -21.62
C ARG A 203 12.02 4.25 -21.81
N ALA A 204 13.10 3.60 -22.17
CA ALA A 204 13.10 2.15 -22.40
C ALA A 204 12.84 1.38 -21.08
N SER A 205 13.40 1.83 -19.96
CA SER A 205 13.14 1.25 -18.64
C SER A 205 11.66 1.44 -18.21
N LEU A 206 11.07 2.59 -18.50
CA LEU A 206 9.66 2.84 -18.28
C LEU A 206 8.77 1.91 -19.12
N GLU A 207 9.07 1.73 -20.40
CA GLU A 207 8.30 0.84 -21.29
C GLU A 207 8.38 -0.62 -20.89
N ARG A 208 9.58 -1.11 -20.50
CA ARG A 208 9.74 -2.47 -19.94
C ARG A 208 8.91 -2.66 -18.67
N TYR A 209 8.94 -1.70 -17.76
CA TYR A 209 8.12 -1.72 -16.55
C TYR A 209 6.62 -1.79 -16.88
N LEU A 210 6.13 -0.92 -17.77
CA LEU A 210 4.73 -0.90 -18.20
C LEU A 210 4.33 -2.22 -18.87
N SER A 211 5.20 -2.81 -19.68
CA SER A 211 4.98 -4.11 -20.32
C SER A 211 4.86 -5.24 -19.30
N LEU A 212 5.81 -5.36 -18.37
CA LEU A 212 5.77 -6.36 -17.30
C LEU A 212 4.57 -6.17 -16.36
N ARG A 213 4.20 -4.93 -16.09
CA ARG A 213 3.00 -4.61 -15.33
C ARG A 213 1.73 -5.10 -16.06
N ARG A 214 1.62 -4.86 -17.37
CA ARG A 214 0.50 -5.38 -18.20
C ARG A 214 0.46 -6.90 -18.17
N LEU A 215 1.60 -7.57 -18.35
CA LEU A 215 1.67 -9.03 -18.26
C LEU A 215 1.20 -9.53 -16.88
N ARG A 216 1.61 -8.86 -15.80
CA ARG A 216 1.14 -9.19 -14.45
C ARG A 216 -0.38 -9.03 -14.30
N LEU A 217 -0.98 -7.99 -14.86
CA LEU A 217 -2.43 -7.80 -14.82
C LEU A 217 -3.17 -8.89 -15.64
N LEU A 218 -2.62 -9.30 -16.77
CA LEU A 218 -3.18 -10.38 -17.59
C LEU A 218 -3.20 -11.74 -16.85
N THR A 219 -2.32 -11.96 -15.87
CA THR A 219 -2.37 -13.20 -15.06
C THR A 219 -3.68 -13.37 -14.27
N HIS A 220 -4.46 -12.31 -14.08
CA HIS A 220 -5.80 -12.42 -13.47
C HIS A 220 -6.88 -12.92 -14.43
N ARG A 221 -6.60 -12.91 -15.74
CA ARG A 221 -7.55 -13.27 -16.79
C ARG A 221 -7.27 -14.63 -17.44
N VAL A 222 -6.34 -15.38 -16.89
CA VAL A 222 -5.94 -16.68 -17.46
C VAL A 222 -7.06 -17.73 -17.46
N GLU A 223 -8.06 -17.58 -16.58
CA GLU A 223 -9.24 -18.44 -16.56
C GLU A 223 -10.26 -18.08 -17.64
N GLU A 224 -10.21 -16.85 -18.15
CA GLU A 224 -11.15 -16.33 -19.15
C GLU A 224 -10.70 -16.62 -20.59
N VAL A 225 -9.39 -16.81 -20.83
CA VAL A 225 -8.82 -16.91 -22.17
C VAL A 225 -7.94 -18.16 -22.30
N ALA A 226 -8.36 -19.09 -23.13
CA ALA A 226 -7.63 -20.34 -23.37
C ALA A 226 -6.23 -20.08 -23.91
N GLY A 227 -5.22 -20.75 -23.35
CA GLY A 227 -3.82 -20.66 -23.77
C GLY A 227 -3.09 -19.37 -23.33
N LEU A 228 -3.77 -18.44 -22.65
CA LEU A 228 -3.16 -17.21 -22.15
C LEU A 228 -2.05 -17.49 -21.14
N ASP A 229 -2.20 -18.52 -20.31
CA ASP A 229 -1.20 -18.97 -19.34
C ASP A 229 0.12 -19.37 -20.01
N ARG A 230 0.06 -20.17 -21.07
CA ARG A 230 1.25 -20.59 -21.84
C ARG A 230 1.92 -19.42 -22.53
N TRP A 231 1.15 -18.53 -23.11
CA TRP A 231 1.68 -17.31 -23.72
C TRP A 231 2.36 -16.42 -22.68
N LEU A 232 1.72 -16.19 -21.53
CA LEU A 232 2.29 -15.39 -20.44
C LEU A 232 3.57 -16.01 -19.88
N SER A 233 3.61 -17.34 -19.72
CA SER A 233 4.81 -18.01 -19.21
C SER A 233 6.02 -17.75 -20.12
N ARG A 234 5.83 -17.74 -21.45
CA ARG A 234 6.87 -17.42 -22.43
C ARG A 234 7.24 -15.92 -22.42
N ALA A 235 6.24 -15.03 -22.38
CA ALA A 235 6.46 -13.59 -22.36
C ALA A 235 7.24 -13.13 -21.10
N LEU A 236 7.01 -13.77 -19.94
CA LEU A 236 7.71 -13.51 -18.68
C LEU A 236 9.14 -14.09 -18.64
N TRP A 237 9.60 -14.75 -19.69
CA TRP A 237 10.99 -15.22 -19.81
C TRP A 237 11.97 -14.09 -20.11
N ALA A 238 11.48 -12.97 -20.61
CA ALA A 238 12.32 -11.80 -20.84
C ALA A 238 13.06 -11.40 -19.53
N PRO A 239 14.34 -10.99 -19.63
CA PRO A 239 15.11 -10.56 -18.48
C PRO A 239 14.47 -9.31 -17.85
N ALA A 240 14.53 -9.22 -16.53
CA ALA A 240 14.21 -8.01 -15.78
C ALA A 240 15.53 -7.37 -15.33
N HIS A 241 15.73 -6.11 -15.64
CA HIS A 241 17.01 -5.40 -15.51
C HIS A 241 17.13 -4.64 -14.18
N ASN A 242 16.03 -4.28 -13.57
CA ASN A 242 16.02 -3.58 -12.29
C ASN A 242 15.02 -4.22 -11.29
N ARG A 243 15.08 -3.80 -10.03
CA ARG A 243 14.26 -4.37 -8.95
C ARG A 243 12.75 -4.20 -9.16
N LEU A 244 12.31 -3.13 -9.84
CA LEU A 244 10.89 -2.88 -10.11
C LEU A 244 10.36 -3.83 -11.18
N GLU A 245 11.13 -4.02 -12.25
CA GLU A 245 10.84 -5.00 -13.30
C GLU A 245 10.82 -6.42 -12.72
N VAL A 246 11.83 -6.79 -11.90
CA VAL A 246 11.88 -8.08 -11.19
C VAL A 246 10.62 -8.31 -10.37
N ARG A 247 10.18 -7.30 -9.61
CA ARG A 247 8.98 -7.41 -8.76
C ARG A 247 7.72 -7.70 -9.56
N HIS A 248 7.51 -7.02 -10.71
CA HIS A 248 6.35 -7.29 -11.56
C HIS A 248 6.41 -8.66 -12.21
N ARG A 249 7.55 -9.03 -12.76
CA ARG A 249 7.77 -10.33 -13.38
C ARG A 249 7.57 -11.47 -12.38
N ASP A 250 8.22 -11.39 -11.25
CA ASP A 250 8.23 -12.46 -10.25
C ASP A 250 6.85 -12.66 -9.61
N ARG A 251 6.10 -11.58 -9.37
CA ARG A 251 4.71 -11.70 -8.92
C ARG A 251 3.79 -12.33 -9.97
N ALA A 252 4.04 -12.08 -11.26
CA ALA A 252 3.32 -12.73 -12.35
C ALA A 252 3.67 -14.22 -12.44
N LEU A 253 4.97 -14.55 -12.40
CA LEU A 253 5.46 -15.94 -12.37
C LEU A 253 4.93 -16.71 -11.16
N TYR A 254 4.93 -16.09 -9.97
CA TYR A 254 4.37 -16.70 -8.77
C TYR A 254 2.89 -17.06 -8.94
N ARG A 255 2.07 -16.15 -9.50
CA ARG A 255 0.65 -16.42 -9.75
C ARG A 255 0.43 -17.56 -10.73
N LEU A 256 1.17 -17.57 -11.84
CA LEU A 256 1.09 -18.66 -12.81
C LEU A 256 1.51 -19.98 -12.17
N GLY A 257 2.63 -20.01 -11.45
CA GLY A 257 3.09 -21.18 -10.72
C GLY A 257 2.07 -21.69 -9.71
N TYR A 258 1.42 -20.78 -8.96
CA TYR A 258 0.37 -21.16 -8.01
C TYR A 258 -0.88 -21.76 -8.69
N ARG A 259 -1.24 -21.25 -9.85
CA ARG A 259 -2.31 -21.82 -10.66
C ARG A 259 -1.96 -23.23 -11.15
N TYR A 260 -0.81 -23.40 -11.80
CA TYR A 260 -0.33 -24.71 -12.27
C TYR A 260 -0.23 -25.72 -11.13
N GLU A 261 0.23 -25.30 -9.96
CA GLU A 261 0.27 -26.16 -8.77
C GLU A 261 -1.13 -26.63 -8.34
N ARG A 262 -2.14 -25.77 -8.39
CA ARG A 262 -3.54 -26.12 -8.09
C ARG A 262 -4.14 -27.07 -9.13
N GLU A 263 -3.75 -26.96 -10.37
CA GLU A 263 -4.18 -27.79 -11.49
C GLU A 263 -3.40 -29.13 -11.55
N GLY A 264 -2.40 -29.31 -10.69
CA GLY A 264 -1.54 -30.51 -10.67
C GLY A 264 -0.43 -30.53 -11.70
N ALA A 265 -0.25 -29.45 -12.49
CA ALA A 265 0.81 -29.28 -13.46
C ALA A 265 2.11 -28.86 -12.74
N LEU A 266 2.73 -29.81 -12.04
CA LEU A 266 3.81 -29.54 -11.09
C LEU A 266 5.12 -29.10 -11.77
N ASP A 267 5.41 -29.59 -12.96
CA ASP A 267 6.62 -29.22 -13.73
C ASP A 267 6.56 -27.75 -14.18
N GLU A 268 5.40 -27.32 -14.68
CA GLU A 268 5.17 -25.93 -15.05
C GLU A 268 5.20 -25.02 -13.83
N ALA A 269 4.66 -25.47 -12.70
CA ALA A 269 4.74 -24.75 -11.43
C ALA A 269 6.20 -24.58 -10.96
N LEU A 270 6.99 -25.66 -10.98
CA LEU A 270 8.43 -25.63 -10.65
C LEU A 270 9.21 -24.70 -11.58
N CYS A 271 8.89 -24.71 -12.88
CA CYS A 271 9.51 -23.82 -13.86
C CYS A 271 9.22 -22.34 -13.53
N CYS A 272 7.96 -21.99 -13.27
CA CYS A 272 7.56 -20.64 -12.89
C CYS A 272 8.23 -20.18 -11.59
N TYR A 273 8.13 -20.98 -10.53
CA TYR A 273 8.74 -20.68 -9.23
C TYR A 273 10.27 -20.67 -9.28
N GLY A 274 10.89 -21.49 -10.15
CA GLY A 274 12.33 -21.52 -10.33
C GLY A 274 12.92 -20.22 -10.87
N ARG A 275 12.13 -19.47 -11.62
CA ARG A 275 12.49 -18.18 -12.21
C ARG A 275 12.15 -16.99 -11.33
N ALA A 276 11.18 -17.13 -10.44
CA ALA A 276 10.81 -16.10 -9.49
C ALA A 276 11.89 -15.96 -8.39
N ARG A 277 12.36 -14.73 -8.18
CA ARG A 277 13.38 -14.41 -7.18
C ARG A 277 12.77 -14.00 -5.83
N LEU A 278 11.51 -13.53 -5.84
CA LEU A 278 10.83 -13.04 -4.63
C LEU A 278 10.19 -14.18 -3.85
N PRO A 279 10.19 -14.10 -2.50
CA PRO A 279 9.40 -14.99 -1.67
C PRO A 279 7.88 -14.89 -2.01
N PRO A 280 7.09 -15.98 -1.83
CA PRO A 280 7.48 -17.28 -1.26
C PRO A 280 7.78 -18.35 -2.33
N ALA A 281 8.31 -17.99 -3.51
CA ALA A 281 8.51 -18.93 -4.61
C ALA A 281 9.42 -20.12 -4.24
N ARG A 282 10.52 -19.88 -3.50
CA ARG A 282 11.42 -20.94 -3.05
C ARG A 282 10.74 -21.91 -2.07
N GLU A 283 9.92 -21.40 -1.16
CA GLU A 283 9.15 -22.24 -0.24
C GLU A 283 8.15 -23.13 -0.97
N ARG A 284 7.47 -22.58 -2.00
CA ARG A 284 6.52 -23.37 -2.82
C ARG A 284 7.25 -24.48 -3.58
N ARG A 285 8.46 -24.21 -4.09
CA ARG A 285 9.30 -25.24 -4.73
C ARG A 285 9.64 -26.37 -3.77
N VAL A 286 10.05 -26.06 -2.54
CA VAL A 286 10.32 -27.10 -1.53
C VAL A 286 9.10 -27.99 -1.34
N ARG A 287 7.91 -27.42 -1.17
CA ARG A 287 6.66 -28.18 -0.97
C ARG A 287 6.29 -29.06 -2.17
N ILE A 288 6.58 -28.61 -3.40
CA ILE A 288 6.34 -29.43 -4.59
C ILE A 288 7.36 -30.58 -4.65
N LEU A 289 8.64 -30.33 -4.41
CA LEU A 289 9.68 -31.36 -4.39
C LEU A 289 9.38 -32.43 -3.32
N GLU A 290 8.88 -32.03 -2.14
CA GLU A 290 8.39 -32.99 -1.13
C GLU A 290 7.25 -33.86 -1.63
N ARG A 291 6.28 -33.27 -2.35
CA ARG A 291 5.15 -34.03 -2.94
C ARG A 291 5.62 -35.01 -4.03
N LEU A 292 6.71 -34.69 -4.71
CA LEU A 292 7.33 -35.53 -5.75
C LEU A 292 8.29 -36.57 -5.17
N GLY A 293 8.61 -36.52 -3.86
CA GLY A 293 9.55 -37.43 -3.22
C GLY A 293 11.03 -37.12 -3.55
N ASP A 294 11.33 -35.94 -4.06
CA ASP A 294 12.70 -35.50 -4.37
C ASP A 294 13.41 -34.97 -3.11
N GLU A 295 13.81 -35.88 -2.23
CA GLU A 295 14.49 -35.55 -0.98
C GLU A 295 15.81 -34.78 -1.22
N THR A 296 16.56 -35.15 -2.26
CA THR A 296 17.82 -34.47 -2.63
C THR A 296 17.58 -33.04 -3.04
N GLY A 297 16.58 -32.78 -3.89
CA GLY A 297 16.18 -31.45 -4.29
C GLY A 297 15.67 -30.60 -3.11
N VAL A 298 14.92 -31.20 -2.19
CA VAL A 298 14.46 -30.54 -0.95
C VAL A 298 15.64 -30.10 -0.11
N ALA A 299 16.57 -31.01 0.20
CA ALA A 299 17.74 -30.71 1.03
C ALA A 299 18.62 -29.62 0.42
N ALA A 300 18.91 -29.71 -0.87
CA ALA A 300 19.69 -28.72 -1.59
C ALA A 300 19.03 -27.33 -1.60
N LEU A 301 17.71 -27.27 -1.79
CA LEU A 301 16.99 -26.00 -1.82
C LEU A 301 16.87 -25.37 -0.42
N LEU A 302 16.64 -26.16 0.63
CA LEU A 302 16.63 -25.70 2.01
C LEU A 302 18.00 -25.15 2.43
N ALA A 303 19.09 -25.83 2.07
CA ALA A 303 20.46 -25.35 2.34
C ALA A 303 20.70 -23.98 1.66
N ARG A 304 20.29 -23.82 0.40
CA ARG A 304 20.41 -22.54 -0.31
C ARG A 304 19.54 -21.43 0.29
N ILE A 305 18.39 -21.75 0.86
CA ILE A 305 17.55 -20.77 1.54
C ILE A 305 18.23 -20.35 2.85
N ALA A 306 18.76 -21.31 3.61
CA ALA A 306 19.46 -21.05 4.86
C ALA A 306 20.73 -20.21 4.68
N ASP A 307 21.51 -20.48 3.64
CA ASP A 307 22.74 -19.74 3.29
C ASP A 307 22.44 -18.28 2.87
N SER A 308 21.36 -18.07 2.13
CA SER A 308 20.99 -16.74 1.61
C SER A 308 19.49 -16.55 1.65
N PRO A 309 18.90 -16.29 2.83
CA PRO A 309 17.48 -15.97 2.95
C PRO A 309 17.18 -14.62 2.30
N ARG A 310 16.04 -14.52 1.65
CA ARG A 310 15.59 -13.29 0.96
C ARG A 310 14.54 -12.52 1.75
N ALA A 311 13.99 -13.16 2.76
CA ALA A 311 13.04 -12.58 3.70
C ALA A 311 13.02 -13.41 4.99
N ALA A 312 12.58 -12.80 6.09
CA ALA A 312 12.46 -13.48 7.38
C ALA A 312 11.50 -14.68 7.35
N GLU A 313 10.52 -14.65 6.44
CA GLU A 313 9.61 -15.78 6.24
C GLU A 313 10.35 -17.04 5.74
N GLU A 314 11.38 -16.87 4.93
CA GLU A 314 12.22 -17.97 4.46
C GLU A 314 13.11 -18.51 5.57
N GLU A 315 13.67 -17.67 6.45
CA GLU A 315 14.40 -18.08 7.65
C GLU A 315 13.51 -18.92 8.57
N ASP A 316 12.32 -18.42 8.88
CA ASP A 316 11.32 -19.14 9.68
C ASP A 316 10.91 -20.47 9.02
N PHE A 317 10.79 -20.48 7.69
CA PHE A 317 10.41 -21.68 6.94
C PHE A 317 11.47 -22.77 7.09
N VAL A 318 12.75 -22.43 6.93
CA VAL A 318 13.88 -23.36 7.10
C VAL A 318 13.97 -23.82 8.54
N HIS A 319 13.93 -22.89 9.49
CA HIS A 319 14.03 -23.23 10.92
C HIS A 319 12.94 -24.22 11.37
N ARG A 320 11.69 -24.00 10.97
CA ARG A 320 10.58 -24.92 11.26
C ARG A 320 10.77 -26.32 10.64
N ARG A 321 11.46 -26.42 9.51
CA ARG A 321 11.72 -27.70 8.84
C ARG A 321 12.90 -28.44 9.45
N GLN A 322 13.94 -27.74 9.86
CA GLN A 322 15.10 -28.31 10.55
C GLN A 322 14.77 -28.75 11.97
N ALA A 323 13.90 -28.01 12.67
CA ALA A 323 13.49 -28.33 14.03
C ALA A 323 12.61 -29.60 14.14
N GLY A 324 12.08 -30.11 13.02
CA GLY A 324 11.24 -31.30 12.97
C GLY A 324 9.87 -31.11 13.65
N SER A 325 9.04 -32.14 13.60
CA SER A 325 7.70 -32.19 14.23
C SER A 325 7.73 -32.10 15.78
N THR A 326 8.89 -32.33 16.38
CA THR A 326 9.08 -32.35 17.84
C THR A 326 9.24 -30.98 18.48
N ALA A 327 9.61 -29.96 17.71
CA ALA A 327 9.81 -28.58 18.21
C ALA A 327 8.53 -27.72 18.23
N ARG A 328 7.33 -28.32 18.19
CA ARG A 328 6.09 -27.66 18.60
C ARG A 328 5.96 -27.60 20.13
N GLY A 329 6.98 -27.16 20.81
CA GLY A 329 6.80 -26.53 22.10
C GLY A 329 5.96 -25.28 21.83
N ARG A 330 4.63 -25.39 21.95
CA ARG A 330 3.75 -24.21 21.91
C ARG A 330 4.24 -23.30 23.02
N HIS A 331 4.88 -22.20 22.63
CA HIS A 331 5.15 -21.14 23.59
C HIS A 331 3.87 -20.91 24.40
N ARG A 332 3.93 -21.13 25.71
CA ARG A 332 2.77 -20.99 26.59
C ARG A 332 2.58 -19.50 26.85
N ILE A 333 1.75 -18.86 26.02
CA ILE A 333 1.39 -17.47 26.20
C ILE A 333 0.67 -17.35 27.55
N GLU A 334 1.20 -16.50 28.42
CA GLU A 334 0.58 -16.22 29.70
C GLU A 334 -0.80 -15.60 29.52
N GLN A 335 -1.82 -16.17 30.14
CA GLN A 335 -3.19 -15.68 30.09
C GLN A 335 -3.73 -15.44 31.50
N MET A 336 -4.04 -14.19 31.79
CA MET A 336 -4.80 -13.83 32.95
C MET A 336 -6.29 -13.74 32.61
N ARG A 337 -7.14 -14.43 33.34
CA ARG A 337 -8.60 -14.39 33.14
C ARG A 337 -9.25 -13.55 34.22
N ILE A 338 -10.07 -12.59 33.82
CA ILE A 338 -10.79 -11.66 34.72
C ILE A 338 -12.27 -11.69 34.37
N PRO A 339 -13.20 -11.69 35.38
CA PRO A 339 -14.62 -11.55 35.14
C PRO A 339 -14.91 -10.17 34.52
N LEU A 340 -15.78 -10.14 33.52
CA LEU A 340 -16.21 -8.88 32.89
C LEU A 340 -17.29 -8.23 33.76
N GLN A 341 -16.88 -7.34 34.67
CA GLN A 341 -17.78 -6.61 35.56
C GLN A 341 -17.51 -5.12 35.45
N GLY A 342 -18.57 -4.31 35.40
CA GLY A 342 -18.44 -2.85 35.43
C GLY A 342 -17.93 -2.19 34.16
N GLN A 343 -17.98 -2.87 32.99
CA GLN A 343 -17.53 -2.32 31.71
C GLN A 343 -18.36 -1.08 31.29
N GLY A 344 -19.71 -1.11 31.49
CA GLY A 344 -20.62 -0.07 31.00
C GLY A 344 -20.52 0.05 29.45
N ASP A 345 -20.55 1.30 28.96
CA ASP A 345 -20.45 1.62 27.53
C ASP A 345 -19.00 1.76 27.02
N ARG A 346 -17.99 1.38 27.80
CA ARG A 346 -16.56 1.47 27.40
C ARG A 346 -16.17 0.33 26.49
N SER A 347 -15.15 0.56 25.65
CA SER A 347 -14.49 -0.54 24.94
C SER A 347 -13.86 -1.50 25.94
N ILE A 348 -13.60 -2.73 25.51
CA ILE A 348 -12.99 -3.74 26.39
C ILE A 348 -11.52 -3.39 26.70
N GLU A 349 -10.85 -2.72 25.76
CA GLU A 349 -9.50 -2.21 25.89
C GLU A 349 -9.45 -1.06 26.93
N ASP A 350 -10.41 -0.12 26.87
CA ASP A 350 -10.52 0.98 27.85
C ASP A 350 -10.85 0.47 29.25
N HIS A 351 -11.66 -0.58 29.34
CA HIS A 351 -11.96 -1.23 30.61
C HIS A 351 -10.70 -1.89 31.21
N ALA A 352 -9.94 -2.64 30.37
CA ALA A 352 -8.68 -3.23 30.77
C ALA A 352 -7.65 -2.16 31.20
N ALA A 353 -7.52 -1.08 30.45
CA ALA A 353 -6.64 0.03 30.78
C ALA A 353 -7.01 0.66 32.14
N GLY A 354 -8.30 0.83 32.43
CA GLY A 354 -8.78 1.31 33.72
C GLY A 354 -8.40 0.41 34.90
N LEU A 355 -8.51 -0.92 34.73
CA LEU A 355 -8.11 -1.89 35.76
C LEU A 355 -6.60 -1.89 36.01
N LEU A 356 -5.81 -1.83 34.94
CA LEU A 356 -4.34 -1.80 35.03
C LEU A 356 -3.85 -0.47 35.64
N SER A 357 -4.50 0.64 35.32
CA SER A 357 -4.20 1.93 35.95
C SER A 357 -4.54 1.96 37.43
N ALA A 358 -5.67 1.35 37.83
CA ALA A 358 -6.04 1.22 39.25
C ALA A 358 -5.05 0.37 40.04
N SER A 359 -4.31 -0.52 39.36
CA SER A 359 -3.21 -1.32 39.94
C SER A 359 -1.86 -0.58 39.98
N GLY A 360 -1.83 0.74 39.65
CA GLY A 360 -0.64 1.59 39.70
C GLY A 360 0.15 1.67 38.39
N GLY A 361 -0.36 1.10 37.29
CA GLY A 361 0.28 1.18 35.98
C GLY A 361 0.00 2.48 35.24
N LEU A 362 0.99 3.04 34.57
CA LEU A 362 0.79 4.00 33.49
C LEU A 362 0.49 3.23 32.22
N VAL A 363 -0.66 3.47 31.62
CA VAL A 363 -1.18 2.67 30.49
C VAL A 363 -1.32 3.51 29.24
N TRP A 364 -0.83 2.99 28.12
CA TRP A 364 -0.98 3.59 26.80
C TRP A 364 -1.56 2.58 25.79
N HIS A 365 -2.54 3.04 25.01
CA HIS A 365 -3.06 2.32 23.85
C HIS A 365 -2.14 2.58 22.64
N LEU A 366 -1.23 1.69 22.34
CA LEU A 366 -0.22 1.91 21.31
C LEU A 366 -0.28 0.90 20.18
N GLU A 367 -0.73 -0.33 20.46
CA GLU A 367 -0.80 -1.41 19.47
C GLU A 367 0.44 -1.44 18.54
N ASN A 368 0.20 -1.57 17.24
CA ASN A 368 1.25 -1.56 16.22
C ASN A 368 2.00 -0.22 16.12
N GLN A 369 1.49 0.87 16.70
CA GLN A 369 2.14 2.19 16.67
C GLN A 369 3.43 2.21 17.48
N PHE A 370 3.50 1.43 18.57
CA PHE A 370 4.70 1.37 19.41
C PHE A 370 5.92 0.84 18.67
N PRO A 371 5.93 -0.42 18.15
CA PRO A 371 7.11 -0.98 17.52
C PRO A 371 7.49 -0.24 16.23
N LEU A 372 6.47 0.23 15.45
CA LEU A 372 6.72 1.00 14.24
C LEU A 372 7.29 2.39 14.55
N GLY A 373 6.74 3.10 15.55
CA GLY A 373 7.24 4.41 15.98
C GLY A 373 8.67 4.33 16.52
N LEU A 374 8.98 3.34 17.34
CA LEU A 374 10.33 3.08 17.85
C LEU A 374 11.32 2.87 16.70
N ALA A 375 11.01 1.97 15.76
CA ALA A 375 11.86 1.71 14.60
C ALA A 375 11.95 2.94 13.67
N GLY A 376 10.83 3.66 13.45
CA GLY A 376 10.80 4.87 12.64
C GLY A 376 11.68 5.99 13.18
N LEU A 377 11.75 6.18 14.49
CA LEU A 377 12.64 7.14 15.13
C LEU A 377 14.10 6.65 15.14
N ALA A 378 14.34 5.39 15.50
CA ALA A 378 15.68 4.81 15.55
C ALA A 378 16.35 4.80 14.17
N TYR A 379 15.61 4.46 13.13
CA TYR A 379 16.12 4.28 11.76
C TYR A 379 15.66 5.37 10.78
N TRP A 380 15.37 6.58 11.26
CA TRP A 380 14.88 7.69 10.42
C TRP A 380 15.72 7.92 9.17
N THR A 381 17.05 8.00 9.33
CA THR A 381 17.98 8.24 8.23
C THR A 381 18.01 7.08 7.22
N VAL A 382 17.80 5.85 7.68
CA VAL A 382 17.70 4.67 6.82
C VAL A 382 16.40 4.70 6.01
N VAL A 383 15.28 5.09 6.64
CA VAL A 383 13.98 5.22 5.96
C VAL A 383 14.06 6.24 4.83
N PHE A 384 14.70 7.39 5.09
CA PHE A 384 14.80 8.50 4.13
C PHE A 384 16.13 8.52 3.34
N ALA A 385 16.86 7.40 3.33
CA ALA A 385 18.09 7.26 2.56
C ALA A 385 17.85 7.41 1.04
N PRO A 386 18.82 8.01 0.30
CA PRO A 386 18.69 8.29 -1.13
C PRO A 386 18.87 7.04 -1.99
N VAL A 387 17.85 6.22 -2.09
CA VAL A 387 17.82 4.98 -2.87
C VAL A 387 17.05 5.18 -4.18
N ALA A 388 17.58 4.70 -5.29
CA ALA A 388 16.96 4.83 -6.60
C ALA A 388 15.52 4.26 -6.62
N GLY A 389 14.55 5.07 -7.07
CA GLY A 389 13.13 4.74 -7.13
C GLY A 389 12.42 4.69 -5.77
N ALA A 390 13.06 5.14 -4.69
CA ALA A 390 12.43 5.23 -3.38
C ALA A 390 11.53 6.45 -3.25
N PHE A 391 11.98 7.59 -3.79
CA PHE A 391 11.26 8.85 -3.76
C PHE A 391 11.07 9.37 -5.18
N VAL A 392 9.86 9.86 -5.48
CA VAL A 392 9.46 10.31 -6.83
C VAL A 392 8.83 11.70 -6.83
N ASN A 393 8.40 12.19 -5.66
CA ASN A 393 7.87 13.53 -5.46
C ASN A 393 8.20 14.02 -4.04
N PRO A 394 8.11 15.33 -3.74
CA PRO A 394 8.50 15.87 -2.43
C PRO A 394 7.47 15.62 -1.30
N PHE A 395 6.43 14.83 -1.51
CA PHE A 395 5.26 14.71 -0.63
C PHE A 395 5.01 13.26 -0.17
N GLN A 396 6.07 12.51 0.12
CA GLN A 396 5.96 11.12 0.53
C GLN A 396 6.14 10.96 2.03
N PHE A 397 5.30 10.15 2.64
CA PHE A 397 5.41 9.72 4.04
C PHE A 397 6.56 8.74 4.29
N GLY A 398 7.20 8.27 3.25
CA GLY A 398 8.30 7.33 3.25
C GLY A 398 8.54 6.76 1.86
N PRO A 399 9.60 5.96 1.71
CA PRO A 399 9.97 5.45 0.40
C PRO A 399 8.94 4.46 -0.15
N LEU A 400 8.81 4.39 -1.47
CA LEU A 400 7.89 3.46 -2.16
C LEU A 400 8.19 1.98 -1.87
N ASP A 401 9.42 1.69 -1.52
CA ASP A 401 9.90 0.35 -1.21
C ASP A 401 9.94 0.02 0.30
N LEU A 402 9.35 0.86 1.17
CA LEU A 402 9.38 0.67 2.62
C LEU A 402 8.97 -0.73 3.08
N MET A 403 7.96 -1.30 2.43
CA MET A 403 7.43 -2.63 2.75
C MET A 403 7.95 -3.72 1.78
N SER A 404 9.07 -3.49 1.11
CA SER A 404 9.62 -4.48 0.20
C SER A 404 10.61 -5.41 0.91
N GLU A 405 10.71 -6.60 0.40
CA GLU A 405 11.56 -7.67 0.92
C GLU A 405 13.06 -7.31 0.84
N ASP A 406 13.42 -6.38 -0.03
CA ASP A 406 14.79 -5.92 -0.23
C ASP A 406 15.10 -4.55 0.42
N PHE A 407 14.20 -4.02 1.24
CA PHE A 407 14.33 -2.70 1.87
C PHE A 407 15.67 -2.52 2.61
N CYS A 408 16.02 -3.43 3.50
CA CYS A 408 17.27 -3.40 4.25
C CYS A 408 18.49 -3.66 3.35
N ARG A 409 18.38 -4.59 2.41
CA ARG A 409 19.48 -4.95 1.53
C ARG A 409 19.96 -3.79 0.66
N VAL A 410 19.04 -2.97 0.15
CA VAL A 410 19.40 -1.81 -0.69
C VAL A 410 19.86 -0.59 0.10
N ARG A 411 19.82 -0.67 1.44
CA ARG A 411 20.25 0.36 2.40
C ARG A 411 21.29 -0.18 3.39
N GLN A 412 22.00 -1.23 3.02
CA GLN A 412 22.91 -1.93 3.93
C GLN A 412 23.97 -1.01 4.54
N ASP A 413 24.49 -0.04 3.78
CA ASP A 413 25.55 0.86 4.23
C ASP A 413 24.99 1.88 5.25
N GLU A 414 23.85 2.50 4.96
CA GLU A 414 23.16 3.40 5.88
C GLU A 414 22.66 2.66 7.13
N LEU A 415 22.22 1.43 6.95
CA LEU A 415 21.79 0.57 8.06
C LEU A 415 22.96 0.25 8.97
N ALA A 416 24.12 -0.14 8.43
CA ALA A 416 25.34 -0.42 9.19
C ALA A 416 25.83 0.82 9.95
N LEU A 417 25.87 1.98 9.28
CA LEU A 417 26.25 3.25 9.91
C LEU A 417 25.31 3.62 11.06
N ARG A 418 23.98 3.50 10.85
CA ARG A 418 23.00 3.79 11.89
C ARG A 418 23.10 2.79 13.04
N GLN A 419 23.33 1.53 12.73
CA GLN A 419 23.48 0.49 13.74
C GLN A 419 24.68 0.76 14.66
N ALA A 420 25.82 1.15 14.12
CA ALA A 420 26.99 1.55 14.90
C ALA A 420 26.69 2.72 15.86
N GLN A 421 25.87 3.69 15.45
CA GLN A 421 25.42 4.79 16.32
C GLN A 421 24.50 4.32 17.45
N LEU A 422 23.62 3.37 17.16
CA LEU A 422 22.67 2.82 18.13
C LEU A 422 23.37 1.91 19.16
N ASP A 423 24.44 1.23 18.76
CA ASP A 423 25.23 0.32 19.60
C ASP A 423 26.21 1.05 20.52
N ALA A 424 26.50 2.33 20.25
CA ALA A 424 27.35 3.13 21.11
C ALA A 424 26.72 3.30 22.52
N PRO A 425 27.54 3.44 23.59
CA PRO A 425 27.03 3.70 24.92
C PRO A 425 26.06 4.89 24.95
N GLY A 426 24.81 4.67 25.40
CA GLY A 426 23.75 5.68 25.37
C GLY A 426 23.16 5.98 23.99
N GLY A 427 23.67 5.33 22.94
CA GLY A 427 23.36 5.64 21.55
C GLY A 427 21.88 5.56 21.20
N LEU A 428 21.14 4.57 21.70
CA LEU A 428 19.69 4.48 21.46
C LEU A 428 18.96 5.70 22.05
N ARG A 429 19.19 6.06 23.31
CA ARG A 429 18.60 7.24 23.96
C ARG A 429 18.89 8.52 23.16
N ASP A 430 20.15 8.72 22.80
CA ASP A 430 20.60 9.91 22.07
C ASP A 430 19.97 10.01 20.69
N VAL A 431 19.93 8.89 19.96
CA VAL A 431 19.31 8.83 18.62
C VAL A 431 17.81 9.11 18.72
N LEU A 432 17.09 8.44 19.59
CA LEU A 432 15.64 8.62 19.74
C LEU A 432 15.30 10.05 20.14
N THR A 433 15.97 10.60 21.15
CA THR A 433 15.74 11.96 21.65
C THR A 433 16.05 13.01 20.59
N ARG A 434 17.19 12.90 19.91
CA ARG A 434 17.60 13.82 18.84
C ARG A 434 16.65 13.77 17.66
N THR A 435 16.30 12.56 17.21
CA THR A 435 15.37 12.37 16.08
C THR A 435 14.01 12.94 16.43
N TYR A 436 13.48 12.65 17.61
CA TYR A 436 12.19 13.19 18.05
C TYR A 436 12.21 14.73 18.04
N ARG A 437 13.20 15.36 18.66
CA ARG A 437 13.31 16.84 18.74
C ARG A 437 13.40 17.50 17.38
N SER A 438 14.14 16.90 16.44
CA SER A 438 14.37 17.50 15.12
C SER A 438 13.30 17.15 14.09
N LYS A 439 12.50 16.09 14.31
CA LYS A 439 11.58 15.54 13.32
C LYS A 439 10.11 15.53 13.76
N ALA A 440 9.81 15.98 14.98
CA ALA A 440 8.42 16.00 15.48
C ALA A 440 7.48 16.75 14.52
N GLY A 441 6.39 16.09 14.13
CA GLY A 441 5.42 16.62 13.18
C GLY A 441 5.74 16.38 11.69
N ILE A 442 6.95 15.92 11.36
CA ILE A 442 7.30 15.57 9.98
C ILE A 442 6.64 14.21 9.63
N ALA A 443 6.00 14.16 8.47
CA ALA A 443 5.31 12.97 7.99
C ALA A 443 6.26 11.78 7.86
N ASN A 444 5.94 10.70 8.55
CA ASN A 444 6.65 9.43 8.47
C ASN A 444 5.63 8.28 8.55
N ARG A 445 5.72 7.33 7.64
CA ARG A 445 4.77 6.20 7.56
C ARG A 445 4.86 5.24 8.76
N LEU A 446 5.97 5.26 9.48
CA LEU A 446 6.18 4.43 10.66
C LEU A 446 5.85 5.15 11.97
N VAL A 447 5.83 6.50 11.99
CA VAL A 447 5.63 7.29 13.21
C VAL A 447 4.29 7.98 13.18
N ASN A 448 3.40 7.57 14.09
CA ASN A 448 2.16 8.29 14.38
C ASN A 448 2.38 9.23 15.56
N TRP A 449 2.54 10.52 15.28
CA TRP A 449 2.86 11.53 16.29
C TRP A 449 1.76 11.74 17.33
N SER A 450 0.52 11.35 17.06
CA SER A 450 -0.57 11.43 18.03
C SER A 450 -0.57 10.31 19.06
N SER A 451 -0.02 9.14 18.68
CA SER A 451 0.06 7.98 19.56
C SER A 451 1.45 7.81 20.19
N PHE A 452 2.49 8.26 19.49
CA PHE A 452 3.88 8.20 19.95
C PHE A 452 4.39 9.61 20.27
N ASP A 453 3.84 10.23 21.29
CA ASP A 453 4.18 11.58 21.72
C ASP A 453 5.42 11.63 22.63
N ALA A 454 5.77 12.85 23.07
CA ALA A 454 6.95 13.06 23.91
C ALA A 454 6.85 12.33 25.26
N SER A 455 5.64 12.19 25.82
CA SER A 455 5.43 11.53 27.12
C SER A 455 5.65 10.02 27.01
N VAL A 456 5.14 9.41 25.96
CA VAL A 456 5.39 8.00 25.64
C VAL A 456 6.87 7.75 25.41
N LEU A 457 7.54 8.57 24.57
CA LEU A 457 8.96 8.42 24.30
C LEU A 457 9.80 8.52 25.58
N GLN A 458 9.51 9.51 26.43
CA GLN A 458 10.23 9.71 27.67
C GLN A 458 10.05 8.51 28.62
N ALA A 459 8.80 8.05 28.81
CA ALA A 459 8.49 6.90 29.66
C ALA A 459 9.20 5.62 29.15
N VAL A 460 9.19 5.40 27.83
CA VAL A 460 9.88 4.26 27.20
C VAL A 460 11.38 4.31 27.43
N ILE A 461 12.02 5.47 27.20
CA ILE A 461 13.47 5.62 27.38
C ILE A 461 13.89 5.46 28.84
N ASP A 462 13.08 5.93 29.79
CA ASP A 462 13.42 5.92 31.22
C ASP A 462 13.10 4.59 31.91
N CYS A 463 12.10 3.85 31.41
CA CYS A 463 11.60 2.68 32.10
C CYS A 463 11.90 1.34 31.43
N LEU A 464 12.10 1.30 30.09
CA LEU A 464 12.35 0.04 29.41
C LEU A 464 13.85 -0.20 29.18
N PRO A 465 14.33 -1.46 29.25
CA PRO A 465 15.74 -1.80 29.02
C PRO A 465 16.17 -1.46 27.58
N HIS A 466 17.20 -0.65 27.44
CA HIS A 466 17.66 -0.14 26.13
C HIS A 466 18.10 -1.24 25.17
N SER A 467 18.72 -2.32 25.66
CA SER A 467 19.13 -3.46 24.84
C SER A 467 17.94 -4.14 24.20
N GLN A 468 16.87 -4.39 24.96
CA GLN A 468 15.65 -5.00 24.48
C GLN A 468 14.89 -4.09 23.51
N LEU A 469 14.85 -2.77 23.78
CA LEU A 469 14.28 -1.78 22.84
C LEU A 469 15.05 -1.75 21.51
N LEU A 470 16.37 -1.83 21.58
CA LEU A 470 17.21 -1.86 20.40
C LEU A 470 16.98 -3.12 19.56
N ASP A 471 16.89 -4.28 20.22
CA ASP A 471 16.62 -5.56 19.56
C ASP A 471 15.22 -5.58 18.96
N LEU A 472 14.23 -4.98 19.62
CA LEU A 472 12.89 -4.78 19.05
C LEU A 472 12.93 -3.88 17.80
N ALA A 473 13.63 -2.75 17.86
CA ALA A 473 13.76 -1.85 16.73
C ALA A 473 14.47 -2.50 15.53
N ARG A 474 15.52 -3.31 15.79
CA ARG A 474 16.21 -4.15 14.78
C ARG A 474 15.27 -5.15 14.13
N TYR A 475 14.52 -5.88 14.96
CA TYR A 475 13.55 -6.83 14.45
C TYR A 475 12.52 -6.16 13.55
N VAL A 476 11.97 -5.02 13.98
CA VAL A 476 10.94 -4.30 13.24
C VAL A 476 11.45 -3.78 11.91
N ILE A 477 12.62 -3.12 11.87
CA ILE A 477 13.16 -2.57 10.61
C ILE A 477 13.49 -3.66 9.59
N ALA A 478 13.95 -4.82 10.06
CA ALA A 478 14.22 -5.99 9.22
C ALA A 478 12.94 -6.67 8.72
N ASN A 479 11.81 -6.52 9.44
CA ASN A 479 10.58 -7.28 9.22
C ASN A 479 9.34 -6.37 9.07
N LEU A 480 9.47 -5.18 8.48
CA LEU A 480 8.41 -4.15 8.42
C LEU A 480 7.06 -4.70 7.92
N ASN A 481 7.08 -5.58 6.93
CA ASN A 481 5.85 -6.13 6.37
C ASN A 481 5.08 -7.01 7.38
N ARG A 482 5.77 -7.74 8.23
CA ARG A 482 5.19 -8.56 9.32
C ARG A 482 4.86 -7.72 10.55
N ALA A 483 5.76 -6.81 10.92
CA ALA A 483 5.71 -6.05 12.16
C ALA A 483 4.55 -5.04 12.24
N ARG A 484 3.91 -4.73 11.14
CA ARG A 484 2.84 -3.72 11.06
C ARG A 484 1.49 -4.16 11.64
N ARG A 485 1.33 -5.40 12.12
CA ARG A 485 0.05 -5.94 12.62
C ARG A 485 0.28 -6.98 13.71
N GLY A 486 -0.61 -6.95 14.69
CA GLY A 486 -0.70 -8.00 15.70
C GLY A 486 0.17 -7.79 16.93
N PHE A 487 0.77 -6.61 17.09
CA PHE A 487 1.42 -6.22 18.34
C PHE A 487 0.37 -6.02 19.43
N PRO A 488 0.65 -6.32 20.72
CA PRO A 488 -0.30 -6.16 21.83
C PRO A 488 -0.89 -4.76 21.95
N ASP A 489 -2.12 -4.66 22.44
CA ASP A 489 -2.93 -3.44 22.46
C ASP A 489 -2.36 -2.36 23.39
N LEU A 490 -1.87 -2.76 24.58
CA LEU A 490 -1.46 -1.85 25.64
C LEU A 490 0.03 -2.00 25.99
N LEU A 491 0.68 -0.87 26.26
CA LEU A 491 1.92 -0.79 27.01
C LEU A 491 1.58 -0.34 28.44
N VAL A 492 2.02 -1.07 29.44
CA VAL A 492 1.85 -0.76 30.86
C VAL A 492 3.21 -0.62 31.51
N ILE A 493 3.45 0.50 32.20
CA ILE A 493 4.70 0.77 32.93
C ILE A 493 4.36 1.02 34.40
N TYR A 494 4.93 0.23 35.27
CA TYR A 494 4.78 0.35 36.73
C TYR A 494 5.99 1.09 37.37
N GLY A 495 7.11 1.18 36.66
CA GLY A 495 8.33 1.84 37.10
C GLY A 495 9.52 1.42 36.25
N PRO A 496 10.74 1.93 36.54
CA PRO A 496 11.96 1.54 35.82
C PRO A 496 12.19 0.03 35.85
N GLY A 497 12.28 -0.58 34.65
CA GLY A 497 12.42 -2.03 34.49
C GLY A 497 11.16 -2.85 34.78
N GLN A 498 10.07 -2.23 35.20
CA GLN A 498 8.80 -2.89 35.51
C GLN A 498 7.74 -2.47 34.50
N PHE A 499 7.59 -3.23 33.45
CA PHE A 499 6.66 -2.97 32.37
C PHE A 499 6.15 -4.28 31.75
N GLU A 500 5.08 -4.21 30.98
CA GLU A 500 4.56 -5.32 30.21
C GLU A 500 3.78 -4.86 29.00
N PHE A 501 3.68 -5.72 27.98
CA PHE A 501 2.75 -5.57 26.87
C PHE A 501 1.51 -6.44 27.12
N VAL A 502 0.32 -5.87 26.97
CA VAL A 502 -0.93 -6.56 27.27
C VAL A 502 -1.82 -6.59 26.03
N GLU A 503 -2.15 -7.79 25.60
CA GLU A 503 -3.17 -8.06 24.60
C GLU A 503 -4.50 -8.26 25.31
N VAL A 504 -5.52 -7.52 24.91
CA VAL A 504 -6.85 -7.58 25.51
C VAL A 504 -7.78 -8.46 24.68
N LYS A 505 -8.50 -9.38 25.33
CA LYS A 505 -9.45 -10.27 24.65
C LYS A 505 -10.80 -10.29 25.35
N GLY A 506 -11.85 -10.06 24.57
CA GLY A 506 -13.23 -10.24 24.99
C GLY A 506 -13.62 -11.72 25.20
N PRO A 507 -14.80 -11.99 25.74
CA PRO A 507 -15.22 -13.34 26.09
C PRO A 507 -15.12 -14.35 24.91
N THR A 508 -15.46 -13.94 23.70
CA THR A 508 -15.48 -14.79 22.51
C THR A 508 -14.20 -14.73 21.66
N ASP A 509 -13.31 -13.75 21.93
CA ASP A 509 -12.15 -13.49 21.10
C ASP A 509 -11.05 -14.54 21.26
N GLN A 510 -10.32 -14.78 20.18
CA GLN A 510 -9.16 -15.65 20.16
C GLN A 510 -7.94 -14.92 19.60
N LEU A 511 -6.74 -15.38 20.01
CA LEU A 511 -5.50 -14.87 19.45
C LEU A 511 -5.38 -15.20 17.97
N GLN A 512 -5.19 -14.14 17.17
CA GLN A 512 -4.94 -14.25 15.74
C GLN A 512 -3.51 -14.78 15.47
N PRO A 513 -3.27 -15.41 14.30
CA PRO A 513 -1.93 -15.92 13.97
C PRO A 513 -0.81 -14.88 14.07
N GLY A 514 -1.06 -13.64 13.64
CA GLY A 514 -0.09 -12.54 13.74
C GLY A 514 0.26 -12.18 15.18
N GLN A 515 -0.73 -12.19 16.08
CA GLN A 515 -0.52 -11.93 17.51
C GLN A 515 0.34 -13.02 18.15
N ARG A 516 0.11 -14.30 17.80
CA ARG A 516 0.93 -15.41 18.30
C ARG A 516 2.41 -15.26 17.92
N ILE A 517 2.68 -14.86 16.67
CA ILE A 517 4.04 -14.59 16.19
C ILE A 517 4.69 -13.46 17.01
N TRP A 518 3.91 -12.41 17.34
CA TRP A 518 4.42 -11.34 18.18
C TRP A 518 4.73 -11.79 19.60
N PHE A 519 3.89 -12.61 20.22
CA PHE A 519 4.18 -13.18 21.55
C PHE A 519 5.46 -14.02 21.54
N GLU A 520 5.66 -14.90 20.54
CA GLU A 520 6.90 -15.66 20.36
C GLU A 520 8.11 -14.74 20.15
N THR A 521 7.92 -13.63 19.44
CA THR A 521 8.99 -12.65 19.22
C THR A 521 9.34 -11.89 20.49
N LEU A 522 8.34 -11.40 21.23
CA LEU A 522 8.53 -10.67 22.48
C LEU A 522 9.23 -11.55 23.54
N ASP A 523 8.83 -12.81 23.65
CA ASP A 523 9.49 -13.78 24.54
C ASP A 523 10.97 -13.97 24.19
N ARG A 524 11.27 -14.19 22.90
CA ARG A 524 12.66 -14.31 22.41
C ARG A 524 13.49 -13.05 22.68
N LEU A 525 12.89 -11.87 22.66
CA LEU A 525 13.53 -10.60 22.97
C LEU A 525 13.58 -10.31 24.48
N GLY A 526 13.01 -11.17 25.32
CA GLY A 526 12.92 -10.98 26.77
C GLY A 526 11.97 -9.84 27.17
N LEU A 527 11.05 -9.47 26.30
CA LEU A 527 10.05 -8.41 26.54
C LEU A 527 8.79 -9.04 27.15
N PRO A 528 8.40 -8.68 28.39
CA PRO A 528 7.26 -9.28 29.05
C PRO A 528 5.95 -8.94 28.35
N ALA A 529 5.17 -9.99 28.05
CA ALA A 529 3.87 -9.83 27.39
C ALA A 529 2.88 -10.90 27.86
N ARG A 530 1.62 -10.50 28.07
CA ARG A 530 0.54 -11.43 28.43
C ARG A 530 -0.79 -11.10 27.77
N VAL A 531 -1.71 -12.05 27.81
CA VAL A 531 -3.11 -11.86 27.38
C VAL A 531 -3.97 -11.61 28.62
N LEU A 532 -4.74 -10.54 28.59
CA LEU A 532 -5.81 -10.27 29.53
C LEU A 532 -7.14 -10.70 28.91
N LYS A 533 -7.65 -11.84 29.32
CA LYS A 533 -8.87 -12.45 28.79
C LYS A 533 -10.05 -12.20 29.71
N PHE A 534 -11.05 -11.46 29.24
CA PHE A 534 -12.30 -11.32 29.95
C PHE A 534 -13.21 -12.54 29.72
N HIS A 535 -14.01 -12.89 30.73
CA HIS A 535 -15.03 -13.92 30.64
C HIS A 535 -16.33 -13.44 31.29
N LEU A 536 -17.46 -13.92 30.81
CA LEU A 536 -18.78 -13.64 31.37
C LEU A 536 -18.99 -14.38 32.68
#